data_03f2f8a22d5ae5d13679fa998dce370f
#
_entry.id   03f2f8a22d5ae5d13679fa998dce370f
#
_cell.length_a   1.000
_cell.length_b   1.000
_cell.length_c   1.000
_cell.angle_alpha   90.00
_cell.angle_beta   90.00
_cell.angle_gamma   90.00
#
_symmetry.space_group_name_H-M   'P 1'
#
loop_
_entity.id
_entity.type
_entity.pdbx_description
1 polymer ?
#
loop_
_entity_poly.entity_id
_entity_poly.type
_entity_poly.pdbx_seq_one_letter_code
_entity_poly.pdbx_strand_id
1 'polypeptide(L)'
;MEIIVILLIISVIAIYTNKYMSQWSQAEGEDKKQEQILTAETVSAASYEQTKENQESDQNVNKETKDMEEKKGTRDLFLETLTQIGCQYEVGEGENGDITFAYQGEYFLVRTSNSIRFVHIYDTHWGHIELYDIEEISRLKKAINESNLDNSVTAVYTIDKTGGTVDVHCKSVILFIEEIPDISEYLRLELNEFFRVHEKINLEMAKLREMETEK
;
A
#
# COMPACT_ATOMS: atom_id res chain seq x y z
N MET A 1 -5.31 16.34 -38.34
CA MET A 1 -4.13 16.43 -37.49
C MET A 1 -4.40 16.00 -36.04
N GLU A 2 -5.56 16.36 -35.48
CA GLU A 2 -5.90 16.04 -34.06
C GLU A 2 -5.98 14.53 -33.73
N ILE A 3 -6.54 13.71 -34.63
CA ILE A 3 -6.68 12.26 -34.40
C ILE A 3 -5.31 11.56 -34.29
N ILE A 4 -4.32 12.02 -35.07
CA ILE A 4 -2.97 11.45 -35.04
C ILE A 4 -2.27 11.78 -33.72
N VAL A 5 -2.49 12.97 -33.17
CA VAL A 5 -1.93 13.38 -31.87
C VAL A 5 -2.55 12.56 -30.74
N ILE A 6 -3.86 12.32 -30.77
CA ILE A 6 -4.56 11.50 -29.78
C ILE A 6 -4.06 10.05 -29.81
N LEU A 7 -3.86 9.46 -31.00
CA LEU A 7 -3.34 8.10 -31.14
C LEU A 7 -1.88 8.00 -30.68
N LEU A 8 -1.07 9.03 -30.86
CA LEU A 8 0.30 9.08 -30.32
C LEU A 8 0.30 9.16 -28.80
N ILE A 9 -0.57 9.95 -28.18
CA ILE A 9 -0.70 10.06 -26.74
C ILE A 9 -1.13 8.71 -26.14
N ILE A 10 -2.14 8.05 -26.73
CA ILE A 10 -2.61 6.72 -26.28
C ILE A 10 -1.48 5.68 -26.41
N SER A 11 -0.70 5.72 -27.48
CA SER A 11 0.44 4.80 -27.66
C SER A 11 1.55 5.03 -26.63
N VAL A 12 1.83 6.28 -26.28
CA VAL A 12 2.82 6.63 -25.26
C VAL A 12 2.34 6.17 -23.89
N ILE A 13 1.07 6.36 -23.54
CA ILE A 13 0.48 5.90 -22.28
C ILE A 13 0.55 4.37 -22.20
N ALA A 14 0.20 3.65 -23.27
CA ALA A 14 0.26 2.18 -23.30
C ALA A 14 1.69 1.63 -23.16
N ILE A 15 2.69 2.30 -23.74
CA ILE A 15 4.10 1.93 -23.59
C ILE A 15 4.58 2.19 -22.15
N TYR A 16 4.17 3.30 -21.55
CA TYR A 16 4.51 3.65 -20.17
C TYR A 16 3.92 2.66 -19.17
N THR A 17 2.63 2.34 -19.29
CA THR A 17 1.96 1.36 -18.42
C THR A 17 2.58 -0.03 -18.54
N ASN A 18 2.89 -0.47 -19.76
CA ASN A 18 3.48 -1.80 -19.97
C ASN A 18 4.93 -1.90 -19.43
N LYS A 19 5.71 -0.83 -19.52
CA LYS A 19 7.08 -0.75 -18.97
C LYS A 19 7.07 -0.73 -17.45
N TYR A 20 6.15 0.01 -16.83
CA TYR A 20 5.97 0.05 -15.39
C TYR A 20 5.56 -1.32 -14.84
N MET A 21 4.59 -1.98 -15.48
CA MET A 21 4.13 -3.33 -15.10
C MET A 21 5.24 -4.39 -15.19
N SER A 22 6.13 -4.31 -16.17
CA SER A 22 7.23 -5.27 -16.31
C SER A 22 8.32 -5.12 -15.23
N GLN A 23 8.61 -3.90 -14.79
CA GLN A 23 9.57 -3.66 -13.70
C GLN A 23 9.04 -4.15 -12.35
N TRP A 24 7.73 -4.02 -12.09
CA TRP A 24 7.08 -4.50 -10.88
C TRP A 24 6.98 -6.03 -10.84
N SER A 25 6.71 -6.67 -11.97
CA SER A 25 6.69 -8.13 -12.06
C SER A 25 8.05 -8.79 -11.77
N GLN A 26 9.16 -8.12 -12.04
CA GLN A 26 10.49 -8.61 -11.67
C GLN A 26 10.77 -8.48 -10.18
N ALA A 27 10.35 -7.39 -9.54
CA ALA A 27 10.48 -7.19 -8.09
C ALA A 27 9.62 -8.20 -7.29
N GLU A 28 8.40 -8.48 -7.74
CA GLU A 28 7.54 -9.51 -7.12
C GLU A 28 8.10 -10.94 -7.23
N GLY A 29 8.88 -11.24 -8.27
CA GLY A 29 9.54 -12.53 -8.45
C GLY A 29 10.64 -12.79 -7.43
N GLU A 30 11.32 -11.75 -6.95
CA GLU A 30 12.35 -11.85 -5.91
C GLU A 30 11.74 -11.94 -4.51
N ASP A 31 10.65 -11.20 -4.22
CA ASP A 31 9.95 -11.26 -2.93
C ASP A 31 9.28 -12.62 -2.70
N LYS A 32 8.63 -13.20 -3.71
CA LYS A 32 8.05 -14.55 -3.61
C LYS A 32 9.09 -15.64 -3.38
N LYS A 33 10.31 -15.44 -3.84
CA LYS A 33 11.41 -16.39 -3.63
C LYS A 33 11.96 -16.33 -2.19
N GLN A 34 11.96 -15.13 -1.58
CA GLN A 34 12.32 -14.94 -0.17
C GLN A 34 11.24 -15.48 0.77
N GLU A 35 9.96 -15.28 0.44
CA GLU A 35 8.84 -15.77 1.24
C GLU A 35 8.74 -17.31 1.23
N GLN A 36 9.06 -17.97 0.11
CA GLN A 36 9.15 -19.43 0.04
C GLN A 36 10.30 -20.02 0.84
N ILE A 37 11.41 -19.31 0.98
CA ILE A 37 12.53 -19.74 1.81
C ILE A 37 12.17 -19.61 3.29
N LEU A 38 11.51 -18.53 3.70
CA LEU A 38 11.08 -18.29 5.08
C LEU A 38 10.00 -19.28 5.54
N THR A 39 9.06 -19.65 4.67
CA THR A 39 8.02 -20.66 4.96
C THR A 39 8.59 -22.07 5.03
N ALA A 40 9.60 -22.41 4.24
CA ALA A 40 10.26 -23.71 4.30
C ALA A 40 11.04 -23.93 5.61
N GLU A 41 11.66 -22.87 6.15
CA GLU A 41 12.36 -22.92 7.43
C GLU A 41 11.39 -23.03 8.63
N THR A 42 10.22 -22.36 8.58
CA THR A 42 9.22 -22.42 9.66
C THR A 42 8.49 -23.77 9.72
N VAL A 43 8.25 -24.41 8.59
CA VAL A 43 7.62 -25.76 8.53
C VAL A 43 8.57 -26.84 9.04
N SER A 44 9.89 -26.68 8.88
CA SER A 44 10.88 -27.61 9.40
C SER A 44 10.99 -27.58 10.93
N ALA A 45 10.70 -26.44 11.57
CA ALA A 45 10.73 -26.29 13.03
C ALA A 45 9.47 -26.84 13.74
N ALA A 46 8.32 -26.86 13.05
CA ALA A 46 7.04 -27.28 13.62
C ALA A 46 6.78 -28.80 13.59
N SER A 47 7.60 -29.57 12.87
CA SER A 47 7.39 -31.02 12.71
C SER A 47 7.96 -31.89 13.82
N TYR A 48 8.61 -31.34 14.85
CA TYR A 48 9.20 -32.11 15.94
C TYR A 48 8.38 -32.23 17.24
N GLU A 49 7.21 -31.59 17.36
CA GLU A 49 6.41 -31.59 18.60
C GLU A 49 5.04 -32.29 18.57
N GLN A 50 4.65 -32.96 17.50
CA GLN A 50 3.39 -33.71 17.50
C GLN A 50 3.54 -35.20 17.25
N THR A 51 4.05 -35.89 18.27
CA THR A 51 3.83 -37.34 18.40
C THR A 51 3.73 -37.70 19.87
N LYS A 52 2.56 -37.48 20.45
CA LYS A 52 1.99 -38.21 21.61
C LYS A 52 0.67 -37.56 22.03
N GLU A 53 -0.35 -38.23 21.76
CA GLU A 53 -1.60 -38.48 22.51
C GLU A 53 -2.76 -38.66 21.56
N ASN A 54 -2.98 -39.94 21.25
CA ASN A 54 -4.29 -40.44 20.81
C ASN A 54 -4.71 -41.47 21.86
N GLN A 55 -5.85 -41.25 22.52
CA GLN A 55 -6.92 -42.27 22.58
C GLN A 55 -8.05 -41.84 23.52
N GLU A 56 -9.27 -42.07 22.98
CA GLU A 56 -10.57 -42.27 23.63
C GLU A 56 -11.36 -41.06 24.14
N SER A 57 -12.49 -40.73 23.54
CA SER A 57 -13.79 -41.34 23.82
C SER A 57 -14.92 -40.74 22.97
N ASP A 58 -15.82 -41.62 22.57
CA ASP A 58 -17.06 -41.48 21.81
C ASP A 58 -18.13 -40.53 22.38
N GLN A 59 -18.90 -39.98 21.42
CA GLN A 59 -20.34 -39.66 21.46
C GLN A 59 -20.82 -38.51 22.36
N ASN A 60 -21.15 -37.39 21.73
CA ASN A 60 -22.50 -36.86 21.81
C ASN A 60 -22.84 -35.93 20.64
N VAL A 61 -23.77 -36.35 19.80
CA VAL A 61 -24.42 -35.56 18.75
C VAL A 61 -25.39 -34.61 19.43
N ASN A 62 -25.07 -33.33 19.50
CA ASN A 62 -26.07 -32.29 19.62
C ASN A 62 -25.87 -31.23 18.56
N LYS A 63 -26.81 -31.26 17.64
CA LYS A 63 -27.03 -30.41 16.49
C LYS A 63 -27.46 -29.02 17.00
N GLU A 64 -26.52 -28.19 17.32
CA GLU A 64 -26.74 -26.74 17.34
C GLU A 64 -26.19 -26.20 16.00
N THR A 65 -27.10 -26.01 15.05
CA THR A 65 -26.88 -25.11 13.90
C THR A 65 -26.82 -23.71 14.47
N LYS A 66 -25.63 -23.34 14.95
CA LYS A 66 -25.27 -21.96 15.16
C LYS A 66 -24.98 -21.42 13.75
N ASP A 67 -25.78 -20.43 13.32
CA ASP A 67 -25.46 -19.63 12.14
C ASP A 67 -24.01 -19.13 12.30
N MET A 68 -23.09 -19.82 11.66
CA MET A 68 -21.74 -19.29 11.47
C MET A 68 -21.89 -18.19 10.41
N GLU A 69 -22.05 -16.96 10.86
CA GLU A 69 -21.77 -15.81 10.00
C GLU A 69 -20.39 -16.03 9.40
N GLU A 70 -20.35 -16.25 8.11
CA GLU A 70 -19.11 -16.42 7.37
C GLU A 70 -18.33 -15.11 7.48
N LYS A 71 -17.23 -15.11 8.23
CA LYS A 71 -16.40 -13.92 8.42
C LYS A 71 -15.97 -13.39 7.06
N LYS A 72 -16.23 -12.11 6.82
CA LYS A 72 -15.79 -11.43 5.61
C LYS A 72 -14.28 -11.45 5.50
N GLY A 73 -13.78 -11.72 4.32
CA GLY A 73 -12.36 -11.57 4.03
C GLY A 73 -11.94 -10.08 4.04
N THR A 74 -10.68 -9.81 4.30
CA THR A 74 -10.13 -8.46 4.43
C THR A 74 -10.40 -7.58 3.21
N ARG A 75 -10.28 -8.15 2.01
CA ARG A 75 -10.55 -7.42 0.77
C ARG A 75 -12.00 -6.97 0.67
N ASP A 76 -12.94 -7.88 0.92
CA ASP A 76 -14.37 -7.60 0.82
C ASP A 76 -14.79 -6.57 1.89
N LEU A 77 -14.26 -6.70 3.10
CA LEU A 77 -14.46 -5.75 4.19
C LEU A 77 -13.92 -4.35 3.81
N PHE A 78 -12.74 -4.29 3.18
CA PHE A 78 -12.15 -3.03 2.75
C PHE A 78 -12.99 -2.33 1.66
N LEU A 79 -13.47 -3.05 0.65
CA LEU A 79 -14.32 -2.52 -0.41
C LEU A 79 -15.67 -2.00 0.13
N GLU A 80 -16.26 -2.75 1.06
CA GLU A 80 -17.46 -2.30 1.75
C GLU A 80 -17.21 -1.04 2.56
N THR A 81 -16.12 -0.97 3.30
CA THR A 81 -15.74 0.21 4.09
C THR A 81 -15.49 1.42 3.20
N LEU A 82 -14.83 1.27 2.03
CA LEU A 82 -14.70 2.34 1.04
C LEU A 82 -16.05 2.88 0.61
N THR A 83 -17.02 1.98 0.35
CA THR A 83 -18.39 2.36 0.01
C THR A 83 -19.07 3.13 1.15
N GLN A 84 -18.91 2.67 2.39
CA GLN A 84 -19.48 3.31 3.59
C GLN A 84 -18.92 4.71 3.83
N ILE A 85 -17.63 4.94 3.58
CA ILE A 85 -17.02 6.27 3.70
C ILE A 85 -17.26 7.16 2.48
N GLY A 86 -17.96 6.67 1.45
CA GLY A 86 -18.35 7.41 0.26
C GLY A 86 -17.29 7.50 -0.83
N CYS A 87 -16.27 6.66 -0.80
CA CYS A 87 -15.25 6.59 -1.85
C CYS A 87 -15.75 5.76 -3.04
N GLN A 88 -15.55 6.29 -4.24
CA GLN A 88 -15.66 5.52 -5.48
C GLN A 88 -14.32 4.84 -5.74
N TYR A 89 -14.37 3.58 -6.14
CA TYR A 89 -13.18 2.79 -6.39
C TYR A 89 -13.28 1.99 -7.68
N GLU A 90 -12.13 1.64 -8.23
CA GLU A 90 -11.98 0.73 -9.35
C GLU A 90 -11.17 -0.50 -8.89
N VAL A 91 -11.50 -1.66 -9.42
CA VAL A 91 -10.82 -2.92 -9.12
C VAL A 91 -10.16 -3.40 -10.39
N GLY A 92 -8.85 -3.64 -10.34
CA GLY A 92 -8.07 -4.20 -11.43
C GLY A 92 -8.47 -5.64 -11.77
N GLU A 93 -7.95 -6.15 -12.86
CA GLU A 93 -8.24 -7.49 -13.34
C GLU A 93 -7.72 -8.59 -12.39
N GLY A 94 -8.48 -9.69 -12.30
CA GLY A 94 -8.13 -10.85 -11.47
C GLY A 94 -8.68 -10.79 -10.04
N GLU A 95 -8.64 -11.91 -9.34
CA GLU A 95 -9.20 -12.09 -7.99
C GLU A 95 -8.58 -11.14 -6.95
N ASN A 96 -7.29 -10.86 -7.07
CA ASN A 96 -6.54 -9.97 -6.18
C ASN A 96 -6.04 -8.71 -6.92
N GLY A 97 -6.75 -8.25 -7.95
CA GLY A 97 -6.41 -7.06 -8.70
C GLY A 97 -6.28 -5.82 -7.80
N ASP A 98 -5.35 -4.92 -8.11
CA ASP A 98 -5.15 -3.68 -7.36
C ASP A 98 -6.46 -2.90 -7.26
N ILE A 99 -6.71 -2.25 -6.11
CA ILE A 99 -7.85 -1.36 -5.89
C ILE A 99 -7.33 0.06 -5.99
N THR A 100 -7.99 0.89 -6.79
CA THR A 100 -7.68 2.33 -6.88
C THR A 100 -8.89 3.14 -6.46
N PHE A 101 -8.68 4.20 -5.69
CA PHE A 101 -9.75 5.09 -5.26
C PHE A 101 -9.22 6.50 -5.02
N ALA A 102 -10.14 7.49 -5.00
CA ALA A 102 -9.84 8.86 -4.64
C ALA A 102 -10.39 9.18 -3.25
N TYR A 103 -9.61 9.88 -2.42
CA TYR A 103 -10.02 10.40 -1.11
C TYR A 103 -9.46 11.81 -0.93
N GLN A 104 -10.34 12.79 -0.69
CA GLN A 104 -10.00 14.20 -0.51
C GLN A 104 -9.11 14.79 -1.62
N GLY A 105 -9.28 14.30 -2.85
CA GLY A 105 -8.53 14.80 -4.01
C GLY A 105 -7.25 14.06 -4.34
N GLU A 106 -6.78 13.17 -3.46
CA GLU A 106 -5.62 12.31 -3.69
C GLU A 106 -6.04 10.92 -4.16
N TYR A 107 -5.17 10.28 -4.95
CA TYR A 107 -5.37 8.94 -5.50
C TYR A 107 -4.54 7.91 -4.74
N PHE A 108 -5.21 6.86 -4.32
CA PHE A 108 -4.61 5.76 -3.60
C PHE A 108 -4.67 4.47 -4.41
N LEU A 109 -3.61 3.68 -4.31
CA LEU A 109 -3.53 2.31 -4.79
C LEU A 109 -3.45 1.38 -3.58
N VAL A 110 -4.25 0.32 -3.59
CA VAL A 110 -4.34 -0.63 -2.50
C VAL A 110 -4.15 -2.05 -2.98
N ARG A 111 -3.37 -2.81 -2.22
CA ARG A 111 -3.18 -4.25 -2.39
C ARG A 111 -3.61 -4.99 -1.14
N THR A 112 -4.54 -5.91 -1.32
CA THR A 112 -5.03 -6.80 -0.27
C THR A 112 -5.71 -8.01 -0.88
N SER A 113 -5.89 -9.06 -0.09
CA SER A 113 -6.66 -10.27 -0.46
C SER A 113 -7.48 -10.75 0.74
N ASN A 114 -8.44 -11.62 0.49
CA ASN A 114 -9.25 -12.21 1.57
C ASN A 114 -8.49 -13.21 2.45
N SER A 115 -7.31 -13.65 2.00
CA SER A 115 -6.46 -14.60 2.73
C SER A 115 -5.48 -13.97 3.72
N ILE A 116 -5.30 -12.64 3.68
CA ILE A 116 -4.42 -11.89 4.58
C ILE A 116 -5.24 -10.91 5.42
N ARG A 117 -4.68 -10.48 6.57
CA ARG A 117 -5.34 -9.52 7.48
C ARG A 117 -4.84 -8.10 7.33
N PHE A 118 -3.99 -7.85 6.33
CA PHE A 118 -3.34 -6.57 6.14
C PHE A 118 -3.75 -5.94 4.81
N VAL A 119 -3.85 -4.62 4.83
CA VAL A 119 -4.09 -3.80 3.66
C VAL A 119 -2.86 -2.93 3.44
N HIS A 120 -2.29 -3.00 2.25
CA HIS A 120 -1.18 -2.16 1.81
C HIS A 120 -1.75 -0.97 1.05
N ILE A 121 -1.55 0.24 1.56
CA ILE A 121 -2.04 1.48 0.96
C ILE A 121 -0.83 2.27 0.45
N TYR A 122 -0.94 2.76 -0.78
CA TYR A 122 0.09 3.56 -1.44
C TYR A 122 -0.53 4.84 -1.96
N ASP A 123 0.14 5.93 -1.72
CA ASP A 123 -0.06 7.21 -2.40
C ASP A 123 1.15 7.44 -3.30
N THR A 124 0.93 7.47 -4.62
CA THR A 124 2.00 7.27 -5.59
C THR A 124 2.41 8.53 -6.35
N HIS A 125 1.76 9.69 -6.14
CA HIS A 125 1.99 10.85 -7.00
C HIS A 125 1.80 12.20 -6.32
N TRP A 126 2.11 12.34 -5.04
CA TRP A 126 1.86 13.62 -4.37
C TRP A 126 2.97 14.67 -4.57
N GLY A 127 4.16 14.30 -4.98
CA GLY A 127 5.25 15.26 -5.19
C GLY A 127 6.35 14.74 -6.10
N HIS A 128 7.00 15.68 -6.80
CA HIS A 128 8.18 15.40 -7.59
C HIS A 128 9.17 16.58 -7.53
N ILE A 129 10.45 16.28 -7.75
CA ILE A 129 11.55 17.25 -7.85
C ILE A 129 12.36 16.91 -9.08
N GLU A 130 12.79 17.92 -9.81
CA GLU A 130 13.67 17.74 -10.97
C GLU A 130 15.02 17.15 -10.56
N LEU A 131 15.49 16.15 -11.29
CA LEU A 131 16.71 15.40 -10.94
C LEU A 131 17.98 16.28 -10.93
N TYR A 132 17.98 17.42 -11.64
CA TYR A 132 19.10 18.37 -11.64
C TYR A 132 19.11 19.29 -10.42
N ASP A 133 18.02 19.38 -9.65
CA ASP A 133 17.96 20.20 -8.43
C ASP A 133 18.52 19.44 -7.22
N ILE A 134 19.85 19.35 -7.18
CA ILE A 134 20.57 18.59 -6.16
C ILE A 134 20.32 19.13 -4.74
N GLU A 135 20.17 20.46 -4.61
CA GLU A 135 19.93 21.08 -3.32
C GLU A 135 18.55 20.73 -2.80
N GLU A 136 17.52 20.82 -3.64
CA GLU A 136 16.16 20.47 -3.28
C GLU A 136 16.02 18.96 -2.97
N ILE A 137 16.69 18.10 -3.73
CA ILE A 137 16.77 16.65 -3.43
C ILE A 137 17.44 16.40 -2.08
N SER A 138 18.49 17.15 -1.74
CA SER A 138 19.15 17.03 -0.43
C SER A 138 18.22 17.43 0.72
N ARG A 139 17.44 18.51 0.56
CA ARG A 139 16.41 18.93 1.52
C ARG A 139 15.32 17.89 1.65
N LEU A 140 14.81 17.38 0.54
CA LEU A 140 13.79 16.33 0.52
C LEU A 140 14.21 15.09 1.32
N LYS A 141 15.44 14.61 1.12
CA LYS A 141 15.95 13.44 1.86
C LYS A 141 15.97 13.67 3.37
N LYS A 142 16.33 14.87 3.82
CA LYS A 142 16.32 15.25 5.24
C LYS A 142 14.88 15.32 5.77
N ALA A 143 13.98 15.97 5.02
CA ALA A 143 12.58 16.11 5.38
C ALA A 143 11.85 14.77 5.47
N ILE A 144 12.08 13.86 4.51
CA ILE A 144 11.54 12.49 4.54
C ILE A 144 12.06 11.73 5.77
N ASN A 145 13.36 11.80 6.04
CA ASN A 145 13.94 11.11 7.20
C ASN A 145 13.34 11.63 8.51
N GLU A 146 13.19 12.93 8.66
CA GLU A 146 12.58 13.56 9.84
C GLU A 146 11.10 13.17 9.96
N SER A 147 10.37 13.16 8.85
CA SER A 147 8.97 12.75 8.84
C SER A 147 8.79 11.28 9.27
N ASN A 148 9.64 10.39 8.78
CA ASN A 148 9.56 8.96 9.07
C ASN A 148 9.90 8.58 10.52
N LEU A 149 10.50 9.49 11.32
CA LEU A 149 10.77 9.22 12.73
C LEU A 149 9.51 9.20 13.59
N ASP A 150 8.51 10.02 13.24
CA ASP A 150 7.36 10.28 14.11
C ASP A 150 6.00 9.84 13.52
N ASN A 151 5.97 9.37 12.27
CA ASN A 151 4.72 9.01 11.61
C ASN A 151 4.62 7.52 11.31
N SER A 152 3.39 6.99 11.31
CA SER A 152 3.07 5.61 10.94
C SER A 152 3.15 5.38 9.43
N VAL A 153 2.79 6.38 8.63
CA VAL A 153 2.93 6.36 7.17
C VAL A 153 4.39 6.65 6.80
N THR A 154 4.95 5.79 5.98
CA THR A 154 6.34 5.90 5.52
C THR A 154 6.41 6.63 4.19
N ALA A 155 7.12 7.75 4.14
CA ALA A 155 7.47 8.41 2.88
C ALA A 155 8.75 7.82 2.30
N VAL A 156 8.76 7.62 0.98
CA VAL A 156 9.91 7.14 0.21
C VAL A 156 10.04 7.98 -1.06
N TYR A 157 11.20 7.94 -1.69
CA TYR A 157 11.37 8.56 -3.00
C TYR A 157 11.94 7.54 -4.00
N THR A 158 11.57 7.70 -5.25
CA THR A 158 12.11 6.94 -6.38
C THR A 158 12.73 7.89 -7.39
N ILE A 159 13.67 7.38 -8.18
CA ILE A 159 14.34 8.18 -9.22
C ILE A 159 13.86 7.69 -10.58
N ASP A 160 13.09 8.51 -11.27
CA ASP A 160 12.78 8.29 -12.69
C ASP A 160 13.87 8.91 -13.56
N LYS A 161 14.83 8.06 -13.99
CA LYS A 161 15.90 8.49 -14.89
C LYS A 161 15.40 8.86 -16.29
N THR A 162 14.23 8.36 -16.68
CA THR A 162 13.64 8.62 -18.00
C THR A 162 12.89 9.95 -18.00
N GLY A 163 12.10 10.22 -16.95
CA GLY A 163 11.41 11.49 -16.75
C GLY A 163 12.31 12.58 -16.20
N GLY A 164 13.49 12.24 -15.66
CA GLY A 164 14.40 13.22 -15.07
C GLY A 164 13.92 13.77 -13.74
N THR A 165 13.13 12.99 -12.98
CA THR A 165 12.51 13.39 -11.71
C THR A 165 12.90 12.49 -10.55
N VAL A 166 12.75 13.01 -9.35
CA VAL A 166 12.68 12.28 -8.09
C VAL A 166 11.25 12.38 -7.62
N ASP A 167 10.54 11.26 -7.63
CA ASP A 167 9.13 11.19 -7.28
C ASP A 167 8.97 10.75 -5.81
N VAL A 168 8.04 11.38 -5.10
CA VAL A 168 7.78 11.09 -3.69
C VAL A 168 6.50 10.27 -3.56
N HIS A 169 6.59 9.21 -2.77
CA HIS A 169 5.50 8.27 -2.54
C HIS A 169 5.32 8.06 -1.04
N CYS A 170 4.09 7.79 -0.64
CA CYS A 170 3.81 7.37 0.73
C CYS A 170 3.21 5.97 0.74
N LYS A 171 3.49 5.21 1.80
CA LYS A 171 2.92 3.87 2.00
C LYS A 171 2.59 3.62 3.46
N SER A 172 1.55 2.83 3.68
CA SER A 172 1.20 2.29 4.99
C SER A 172 0.76 0.84 4.85
N VAL A 173 0.94 0.06 5.91
CA VAL A 173 0.44 -1.30 6.04
C VAL A 173 -0.39 -1.35 7.31
N ILE A 174 -1.68 -1.55 7.17
CA ILE A 174 -2.62 -1.54 8.28
C ILE A 174 -3.24 -2.91 8.50
N LEU A 175 -3.49 -3.27 9.75
CA LEU A 175 -4.35 -4.41 10.08
C LEU A 175 -5.79 -4.04 9.75
N PHE A 176 -6.52 -4.90 9.04
CA PHE A 176 -7.89 -4.61 8.63
C PHE A 176 -8.76 -5.85 8.82
N ILE A 177 -9.48 -5.89 9.95
CA ILE A 177 -10.28 -7.03 10.40
C ILE A 177 -11.61 -6.54 10.97
N GLU A 178 -12.65 -7.37 10.98
CA GLU A 178 -13.99 -7.02 11.48
C GLU A 178 -14.04 -6.63 12.95
N GLU A 179 -13.08 -7.11 13.74
CA GLU A 179 -13.00 -6.81 15.17
C GLU A 179 -12.57 -5.37 15.50
N ILE A 180 -12.16 -4.57 14.50
CA ILE A 180 -11.82 -3.16 14.71
C ILE A 180 -13.11 -2.36 14.94
N PRO A 181 -13.27 -1.71 16.12
CA PRO A 181 -14.42 -0.87 16.38
C PRO A 181 -14.45 0.32 15.42
N ASP A 182 -15.63 0.64 14.87
CA ASP A 182 -15.81 1.75 13.92
C ASP A 182 -14.78 1.74 12.80
N ILE A 183 -14.77 0.65 12.05
CA ILE A 183 -13.79 0.42 10.99
C ILE A 183 -13.79 1.51 9.92
N SER A 184 -14.92 2.20 9.72
CA SER A 184 -15.05 3.32 8.80
C SER A 184 -14.27 4.54 9.28
N GLU A 185 -14.36 4.86 10.57
CA GLU A 185 -13.58 5.95 11.17
C GLU A 185 -12.09 5.58 11.24
N TYR A 186 -11.79 4.32 11.60
CA TYR A 186 -10.41 3.82 11.56
C TYR A 186 -9.77 4.03 10.18
N LEU A 187 -10.45 3.64 9.09
CA LEU A 187 -9.93 3.86 7.74
C LEU A 187 -9.73 5.34 7.41
N ARG A 188 -10.67 6.21 7.81
CA ARG A 188 -10.51 7.67 7.63
C ARG A 188 -9.30 8.22 8.37
N LEU A 189 -9.06 7.79 9.59
CA LEU A 189 -7.88 8.19 10.36
C LEU A 189 -6.58 7.75 9.67
N GLU A 190 -6.51 6.51 9.21
CA GLU A 190 -5.35 6.00 8.49
C GLU A 190 -5.08 6.75 7.18
N LEU A 191 -6.13 7.08 6.41
CA LEU A 191 -5.98 7.88 5.19
C LEU A 191 -5.56 9.32 5.49
N ASN A 192 -6.03 9.91 6.58
CA ASN A 192 -5.64 11.26 6.99
C ASN A 192 -4.15 11.35 7.41
N GLU A 193 -3.54 10.25 7.88
CA GLU A 193 -2.12 10.24 8.20
C GLU A 193 -1.24 10.49 6.97
N PHE A 194 -1.68 10.12 5.76
CA PHE A 194 -0.96 10.44 4.52
C PHE A 194 -0.86 11.96 4.33
N PHE A 195 -1.96 12.69 4.50
CA PHE A 195 -1.98 14.16 4.37
C PHE A 195 -1.11 14.84 5.43
N ARG A 196 -1.08 14.30 6.66
CA ARG A 196 -0.20 14.81 7.73
C ARG A 196 1.28 14.64 7.39
N VAL A 197 1.64 13.51 6.76
CA VAL A 197 3.01 13.28 6.28
C VAL A 197 3.38 14.24 5.17
N HIS A 198 2.47 14.48 4.19
CA HIS A 198 2.68 15.46 3.13
C HIS A 198 2.92 16.86 3.71
N GLU A 199 2.06 17.30 4.63
CA GLU A 199 2.19 18.60 5.29
C GLU A 199 3.51 18.71 6.06
N LYS A 200 3.88 17.68 6.82
CA LYS A 200 5.13 17.66 7.59
C LYS A 200 6.35 17.77 6.69
N ILE A 201 6.41 17.00 5.60
CA ILE A 201 7.53 17.07 4.65
C ILE A 201 7.62 18.46 4.01
N ASN A 202 6.49 19.05 3.60
CA ASN A 202 6.47 20.39 3.02
C ASN A 202 6.95 21.46 4.01
N LEU A 203 6.54 21.37 5.28
CA LEU A 203 7.00 22.27 6.34
C LEU A 203 8.50 22.14 6.62
N GLU A 204 9.03 20.92 6.69
CA GLU A 204 10.46 20.70 6.89
C GLU A 204 11.28 21.19 5.69
N MET A 205 10.80 20.98 4.45
CA MET A 205 11.42 21.55 3.26
C MET A 205 11.48 23.08 3.31
N ALA A 206 10.38 23.74 3.73
CA ALA A 206 10.34 25.19 3.86
C ALA A 206 11.35 25.69 4.90
N LYS A 207 11.40 25.09 6.09
CA LYS A 207 12.37 25.42 7.13
C LYS A 207 13.83 25.30 6.64
N LEU A 208 14.14 24.22 5.92
CA LEU A 208 15.49 23.99 5.39
C LEU A 208 15.89 25.06 4.37
N ARG A 209 14.96 25.54 3.53
CA ARG A 209 15.22 26.66 2.60
C ARG A 209 15.48 27.97 3.34
N GLU A 210 14.68 28.29 4.37
CA GLU A 210 14.87 29.50 5.19
C GLU A 210 16.24 29.50 5.89
N MET A 211 16.64 28.40 6.50
CA MET A 211 17.93 28.27 7.20
C MET A 211 19.15 28.44 6.27
N GLU A 212 19.01 28.15 4.98
CA GLU A 212 20.09 28.30 4.00
C GLU A 212 20.17 29.71 3.43
N THR A 213 19.06 30.47 3.42
CA THR A 213 19.04 31.88 2.97
C THR A 213 19.59 32.86 4.01
N GLU A 214 19.66 32.45 5.28
CA GLU A 214 20.19 33.28 6.38
C GLU A 214 21.72 33.17 6.57
N LYS A 215 22.40 32.33 5.76
CA LYS A 215 23.84 32.12 5.80
C LYS A 215 24.58 32.92 4.71
#